data_4b08fd4d2feb0e4219ce67228a7ce443
#
_entry.id   4b08fd4d2feb0e4219ce67228a7ce443
#
_cell.length_a   1.000
_cell.length_b   1.000
_cell.length_c   1.000
_cell.angle_alpha   90.00
_cell.angle_beta   90.00
_cell.angle_gamma   90.00
#
_symmetry.space_group_name_H-M   'P 1'
#
loop_
_entity.id
_entity.type
_entity.pdbx_description
1 polymer ?
#
loop_
_entity_poly.entity_id
_entity_poly.type
_entity_poly.pdbx_seq_one_letter_code
_entity_poly.pdbx_strand_id
1 'polypeptide(L)'
;MSAERISFQLGEFERSIPIDELADYAAGKPPGTALADILRLFKPSEKQALRKALNQSAPVNAVMASNYLSTALGRRTVQQLVKLINQPTDVAGNALAAAVIEGAANGDSLGIIDVLQAYPLPTIPVNVGAVGSLLRSLTQQFNLQNKLYARLNELGEAPESGPDLLAAAQPGSTRFEQVSFSFKGRVVDSIKAGAYLPQTATARSQAPLVVLAPGLNTDMNALLYVGETLASHGYAVASLDFPFTSADTMTAAIKGTGAIPPANAWYRQPITVSELIDQVEMRWGNRVDTQRVGVLGQSLGGYT
;
A
#
# COMPACT_ATOMS: atom_id res chain seq x y z
N MET A 1 -10.33 -29.14 -12.38
CA MET A 1 -10.34 -29.85 -11.08
C MET A 1 -9.87 -28.80 -10.07
N SER A 2 -10.63 -28.61 -9.02
CA SER A 2 -10.33 -27.66 -7.93
C SER A 2 -9.80 -28.44 -6.72
N ALA A 3 -9.01 -27.77 -5.86
CA ALA A 3 -8.51 -28.42 -4.67
C ALA A 3 -9.63 -28.61 -3.63
N GLU A 4 -9.66 -29.80 -3.03
CA GLU A 4 -10.63 -30.15 -2.00
C GLU A 4 -10.02 -30.07 -0.60
N ARG A 5 -8.69 -30.21 -0.50
CA ARG A 5 -7.99 -30.30 0.77
C ARG A 5 -6.55 -29.78 0.71
N ILE A 6 -6.05 -29.37 1.86
CA ILE A 6 -4.61 -29.19 2.08
C ILE A 6 -4.06 -30.42 2.77
N SER A 7 -2.83 -30.87 2.44
CA SER A 7 -2.11 -31.89 3.18
C SER A 7 -0.82 -31.34 3.80
N PHE A 8 -0.36 -31.96 4.85
CA PHE A 8 0.87 -31.58 5.54
C PHE A 8 1.46 -32.81 6.30
N GLN A 9 2.76 -32.79 6.48
CA GLN A 9 3.45 -33.79 7.26
C GLN A 9 3.58 -33.36 8.73
N LEU A 10 3.21 -34.27 9.63
CA LEU A 10 3.40 -34.12 11.07
C LEU A 10 4.20 -35.34 11.55
N GLY A 11 5.53 -35.18 11.66
CA GLY A 11 6.44 -36.31 11.85
C GLY A 11 6.42 -37.25 10.62
N GLU A 12 6.17 -38.54 10.85
CA GLU A 12 6.07 -39.55 9.77
C GLU A 12 4.67 -39.68 9.17
N PHE A 13 3.69 -38.95 9.67
CA PHE A 13 2.30 -39.05 9.25
C PHE A 13 1.89 -37.87 8.36
N GLU A 14 1.24 -38.23 7.24
CA GLU A 14 0.53 -37.22 6.42
C GLU A 14 -0.87 -37.03 7.00
N ARG A 15 -1.26 -35.78 7.15
CA ARG A 15 -2.60 -35.33 7.56
C ARG A 15 -3.19 -34.44 6.48
N SER A 16 -4.51 -34.41 6.38
CA SER A 16 -5.20 -33.48 5.46
C SER A 16 -6.38 -32.81 6.12
N ILE A 17 -6.64 -31.57 5.72
CA ILE A 17 -7.76 -30.76 6.16
C ILE A 17 -8.56 -30.38 4.91
N PRO A 18 -9.89 -30.61 4.88
CA PRO A 18 -10.75 -30.07 3.84
C PRO A 18 -10.67 -28.53 3.80
N ILE A 19 -10.70 -27.94 2.61
CA ILE A 19 -10.67 -26.47 2.47
C ILE A 19 -11.94 -25.85 3.08
N ASP A 20 -13.07 -26.52 2.99
CA ASP A 20 -14.33 -26.07 3.63
C ASP A 20 -14.20 -25.99 5.15
N GLU A 21 -13.42 -26.87 5.79
CA GLU A 21 -13.15 -26.78 7.22
C GLU A 21 -12.34 -25.53 7.58
N LEU A 22 -11.43 -25.10 6.71
CA LEU A 22 -10.72 -23.82 6.87
C LEU A 22 -11.66 -22.62 6.73
N ALA A 23 -12.59 -22.67 5.79
CA ALA A 23 -13.61 -21.64 5.61
C ALA A 23 -14.56 -21.57 6.82
N ASP A 24 -14.98 -22.71 7.34
CA ASP A 24 -15.78 -22.80 8.55
C ASP A 24 -15.04 -22.26 9.78
N TYR A 25 -13.76 -22.58 9.93
CA TYR A 25 -12.91 -22.04 11.00
C TYR A 25 -12.76 -20.51 10.87
N ALA A 26 -12.58 -20.01 9.66
CA ALA A 26 -12.55 -18.57 9.39
C ALA A 26 -13.85 -17.91 9.85
N ALA A 27 -15.01 -18.49 9.52
CA ALA A 27 -16.33 -18.04 9.92
C ALA A 27 -16.64 -18.18 11.43
N GLY A 28 -15.70 -18.69 12.24
CA GLY A 28 -15.84 -18.77 13.69
C GLY A 28 -16.35 -20.12 14.21
N LYS A 29 -16.59 -21.12 13.34
CA LYS A 29 -16.96 -22.46 13.79
C LYS A 29 -15.78 -23.15 14.47
N PRO A 30 -16.03 -24.12 15.38
CA PRO A 30 -14.98 -24.90 16.00
C PRO A 30 -14.23 -25.72 14.93
N PRO A 31 -12.89 -25.86 15.05
CA PRO A 31 -12.10 -26.65 14.10
C PRO A 31 -12.39 -28.15 14.27
N GLY A 32 -12.40 -28.87 13.16
CA GLY A 32 -12.38 -30.33 13.17
C GLY A 32 -11.07 -30.91 13.76
N THR A 33 -11.00 -32.21 13.90
CA THR A 33 -9.89 -32.87 14.61
C THR A 33 -8.53 -32.57 13.99
N ALA A 34 -8.42 -32.68 12.65
CA ALA A 34 -7.15 -32.47 11.95
C ALA A 34 -6.65 -31.02 12.03
N LEU A 35 -7.55 -30.05 11.88
CA LEU A 35 -7.22 -28.63 12.04
C LEU A 35 -6.92 -28.31 13.50
N ALA A 36 -7.66 -28.87 14.46
CA ALA A 36 -7.40 -28.66 15.87
C ALA A 36 -5.99 -29.13 16.28
N ASP A 37 -5.52 -30.28 15.77
CA ASP A 37 -4.18 -30.80 16.03
C ASP A 37 -3.10 -29.86 15.51
N ILE A 38 -3.26 -29.28 14.33
CA ILE A 38 -2.35 -28.27 13.81
C ILE A 38 -2.40 -26.99 14.64
N LEU A 39 -3.60 -26.53 14.97
CA LEU A 39 -3.75 -25.31 15.75
C LEU A 39 -3.12 -25.39 17.14
N ARG A 40 -2.89 -26.59 17.68
CA ARG A 40 -2.13 -26.77 18.93
C ARG A 40 -0.66 -26.34 18.81
N LEU A 41 -0.10 -26.36 17.60
CA LEU A 41 1.27 -25.93 17.33
C LEU A 41 1.43 -24.39 17.31
N PHE A 42 0.32 -23.65 17.25
CA PHE A 42 0.31 -22.20 17.15
C PHE A 42 -0.09 -21.52 18.44
N LYS A 43 0.54 -20.36 18.71
CA LYS A 43 0.18 -19.49 19.83
C LYS A 43 -1.21 -18.85 19.60
N PRO A 44 -1.91 -18.40 20.65
CA PRO A 44 -3.21 -17.73 20.49
C PRO A 44 -3.20 -16.57 19.50
N SER A 45 -2.14 -15.74 19.50
CA SER A 45 -1.96 -14.63 18.56
C SER A 45 -1.79 -15.10 17.11
N GLU A 46 -1.10 -16.22 16.89
CA GLU A 46 -0.92 -16.81 15.56
C GLU A 46 -2.23 -17.40 15.03
N LYS A 47 -3.04 -18.04 15.90
CA LYS A 47 -4.39 -18.53 15.54
C LYS A 47 -5.30 -17.38 15.13
N GLN A 48 -5.24 -16.27 15.87
CA GLN A 48 -6.01 -15.06 15.54
C GLN A 48 -5.56 -14.46 14.21
N ALA A 49 -4.24 -14.39 13.97
CA ALA A 49 -3.68 -13.91 12.71
C ALA A 49 -4.09 -14.80 11.53
N LEU A 50 -4.06 -16.12 11.70
CA LEU A 50 -4.53 -17.07 10.69
C LEU A 50 -6.02 -16.86 10.37
N ARG A 51 -6.88 -16.77 11.39
CA ARG A 51 -8.32 -16.54 11.19
C ARG A 51 -8.57 -15.22 10.48
N LYS A 52 -7.87 -14.16 10.87
CA LYS A 52 -7.97 -12.85 10.22
C LYS A 52 -7.55 -12.93 8.75
N ALA A 53 -6.42 -13.61 8.45
CA ALA A 53 -5.94 -13.77 7.09
C ALA A 53 -6.92 -14.54 6.21
N LEU A 54 -7.50 -15.62 6.71
CA LEU A 54 -8.50 -16.43 5.98
C LEU A 54 -9.78 -15.67 5.65
N ASN A 55 -10.15 -14.66 6.46
CA ASN A 55 -11.33 -13.82 6.24
C ASN A 55 -11.06 -12.58 5.39
N GLN A 56 -9.81 -12.29 5.06
CA GLN A 56 -9.50 -11.12 4.24
C GLN A 56 -9.72 -11.42 2.77
N SER A 57 -10.39 -10.50 2.08
CA SER A 57 -10.48 -10.48 0.62
C SER A 57 -10.17 -9.08 0.09
N ALA A 58 -9.80 -9.01 -1.17
CA ALA A 58 -9.52 -7.77 -1.88
C ALA A 58 -10.39 -7.70 -3.15
N PRO A 59 -10.86 -6.52 -3.57
CA PRO A 59 -11.65 -6.35 -4.79
C PRO A 59 -10.75 -6.52 -6.03
N VAL A 60 -10.41 -7.76 -6.36
CA VAL A 60 -9.51 -8.16 -7.45
C VAL A 60 -10.24 -9.09 -8.39
N ASN A 61 -10.34 -8.73 -9.67
CA ASN A 61 -10.85 -9.59 -10.72
C ASN A 61 -9.71 -10.29 -11.49
N ALA A 62 -10.03 -11.24 -12.37
CA ALA A 62 -9.06 -12.05 -13.12
C ALA A 62 -8.08 -11.20 -13.95
N VAL A 63 -8.53 -10.09 -14.56
CA VAL A 63 -7.67 -9.19 -15.36
C VAL A 63 -6.66 -8.50 -14.45
N MET A 64 -7.11 -7.98 -13.31
CA MET A 64 -6.24 -7.36 -12.32
C MET A 64 -5.21 -8.35 -11.77
N ALA A 65 -5.65 -9.57 -11.43
CA ALA A 65 -4.78 -10.65 -10.96
C ALA A 65 -3.70 -11.00 -11.99
N SER A 66 -4.09 -11.21 -13.25
CA SER A 66 -3.18 -11.52 -14.36
C SER A 66 -2.14 -10.40 -14.59
N ASN A 67 -2.58 -9.15 -14.62
CA ASN A 67 -1.71 -7.99 -14.78
C ASN A 67 -0.72 -7.87 -13.63
N TYR A 68 -1.17 -8.01 -12.39
CA TYR A 68 -0.28 -8.00 -11.21
C TYR A 68 0.78 -9.11 -11.29
N LEU A 69 0.37 -10.34 -11.58
CA LEU A 69 1.28 -11.50 -11.66
C LEU A 69 2.33 -11.35 -12.77
N SER A 70 2.03 -10.61 -13.84
CA SER A 70 2.98 -10.30 -14.92
C SER A 70 4.06 -9.31 -14.51
N THR A 71 3.88 -8.56 -13.41
CA THR A 71 4.86 -7.59 -12.91
C THR A 71 6.05 -8.27 -12.22
N ALA A 72 7.16 -7.54 -12.07
CA ALA A 72 8.30 -8.01 -11.27
C ALA A 72 7.90 -8.23 -9.78
N LEU A 73 7.00 -7.38 -9.25
CA LEU A 73 6.49 -7.50 -7.89
C LEU A 73 5.60 -8.75 -7.74
N GLY A 74 4.66 -8.95 -8.67
CA GLY A 74 3.79 -10.13 -8.67
C GLY A 74 4.59 -11.44 -8.74
N ARG A 75 5.59 -11.52 -9.62
CA ARG A 75 6.49 -12.69 -9.68
C ARG A 75 7.24 -12.92 -8.36
N ARG A 76 7.74 -11.86 -7.71
CA ARG A 76 8.38 -11.97 -6.39
C ARG A 76 7.40 -12.44 -5.32
N THR A 77 6.16 -11.94 -5.34
CA THR A 77 5.10 -12.39 -4.43
C THR A 77 4.85 -13.88 -4.59
N VAL A 78 4.67 -14.38 -5.82
CA VAL A 78 4.55 -15.82 -6.09
C VAL A 78 5.76 -16.59 -5.55
N GLN A 79 7.00 -16.13 -5.82
CA GLN A 79 8.23 -16.77 -5.32
C GLN A 79 8.32 -16.85 -3.78
N GLN A 80 7.70 -15.92 -3.05
CA GLN A 80 7.62 -16.01 -1.59
C GLN A 80 6.53 -17.01 -1.16
N LEU A 81 5.37 -16.98 -1.82
CA LEU A 81 4.24 -17.82 -1.46
C LEU A 81 4.46 -19.30 -1.79
N VAL A 82 5.22 -19.64 -2.84
CA VAL A 82 5.55 -21.04 -3.16
C VAL A 82 6.33 -21.73 -2.06
N LYS A 83 7.02 -21.00 -1.19
CA LYS A 83 7.70 -21.56 -0.01
C LYS A 83 6.74 -22.17 1.02
N LEU A 84 5.46 -21.78 0.95
CA LEU A 84 4.39 -22.33 1.78
C LEU A 84 3.86 -23.67 1.26
N ILE A 85 4.26 -24.04 0.03
CA ILE A 85 3.79 -25.25 -0.67
C ILE A 85 4.97 -26.20 -0.79
N ASN A 86 4.77 -27.45 -0.38
CA ASN A 86 5.81 -28.47 -0.41
C ASN A 86 5.84 -29.20 -1.77
N GLN A 87 6.15 -28.45 -2.82
CA GLN A 87 6.29 -28.90 -4.22
C GLN A 87 7.47 -28.23 -4.90
N PRO A 88 7.98 -28.75 -6.03
CA PRO A 88 8.96 -28.03 -6.85
C PRO A 88 8.50 -26.62 -7.19
N THR A 89 9.41 -25.64 -7.08
CA THR A 89 9.08 -24.20 -7.11
C THR A 89 8.38 -23.77 -8.39
N ASP A 90 8.76 -24.31 -9.52
CA ASP A 90 8.17 -24.04 -10.84
C ASP A 90 6.73 -24.58 -10.95
N VAL A 91 6.50 -25.80 -10.46
CA VAL A 91 5.16 -26.43 -10.42
C VAL A 91 4.25 -25.63 -9.50
N ALA A 92 4.69 -25.37 -8.26
CA ALA A 92 3.93 -24.62 -7.28
C ALA A 92 3.65 -23.18 -7.75
N GLY A 93 4.63 -22.54 -8.41
CA GLY A 93 4.49 -21.17 -8.93
C GLY A 93 3.44 -21.05 -10.02
N ASN A 94 3.46 -21.98 -10.98
CA ASN A 94 2.47 -22.01 -12.07
C ASN A 94 1.07 -22.34 -11.54
N ALA A 95 0.97 -23.31 -10.65
CA ALA A 95 -0.30 -23.70 -10.02
C ALA A 95 -0.89 -22.56 -9.17
N LEU A 96 -0.07 -21.87 -8.38
CA LEU A 96 -0.50 -20.74 -7.57
C LEU A 96 -0.95 -19.56 -8.44
N ALA A 97 -0.20 -19.24 -9.51
CA ALA A 97 -0.59 -18.16 -10.42
C ALA A 97 -1.93 -18.48 -11.10
N ALA A 98 -2.14 -19.71 -11.56
CA ALA A 98 -3.41 -20.15 -12.13
C ALA A 98 -4.55 -20.06 -11.10
N ALA A 99 -4.31 -20.50 -9.86
CA ALA A 99 -5.29 -20.43 -8.77
C ALA A 99 -5.70 -19.00 -8.42
N VAL A 100 -4.77 -18.05 -8.42
CA VAL A 100 -5.05 -16.64 -8.17
C VAL A 100 -5.93 -16.04 -9.27
N ILE A 101 -5.65 -16.35 -10.55
CA ILE A 101 -6.45 -15.85 -11.68
C ILE A 101 -7.84 -16.49 -11.68
N GLU A 102 -7.93 -17.80 -11.48
CA GLU A 102 -9.19 -18.54 -11.46
C GLU A 102 -10.06 -18.15 -10.26
N GLY A 103 -9.45 -18.05 -9.06
CA GLY A 103 -10.17 -17.59 -7.87
C GLY A 103 -10.72 -16.17 -8.02
N ALA A 104 -9.97 -15.28 -8.69
CA ALA A 104 -10.42 -13.93 -9.00
C ALA A 104 -11.49 -13.86 -10.13
N ALA A 105 -11.67 -14.92 -10.90
CA ALA A 105 -12.70 -15.00 -11.95
C ALA A 105 -14.09 -15.35 -11.40
N ASN A 106 -14.14 -15.97 -10.21
CA ASN A 106 -15.38 -16.52 -9.63
C ASN A 106 -16.19 -15.51 -8.80
N GLY A 107 -15.72 -14.24 -8.65
CA GLY A 107 -16.41 -13.24 -7.86
C GLY A 107 -15.84 -11.83 -8.02
N ASP A 108 -16.40 -10.88 -7.24
CA ASP A 108 -15.96 -9.48 -7.23
C ASP A 108 -14.80 -9.23 -6.24
N SER A 109 -14.37 -10.26 -5.52
CA SER A 109 -13.28 -10.19 -4.56
C SER A 109 -12.50 -11.50 -4.53
N LEU A 110 -11.23 -11.42 -4.14
CA LEU A 110 -10.31 -12.55 -4.03
C LEU A 110 -9.82 -12.67 -2.59
N GLY A 111 -10.10 -13.80 -1.95
CA GLY A 111 -9.59 -14.18 -0.63
C GLY A 111 -8.67 -15.41 -0.70
N ILE A 112 -8.08 -15.77 0.43
CA ILE A 112 -7.21 -16.96 0.52
C ILE A 112 -8.01 -18.23 0.23
N ILE A 113 -9.24 -18.33 0.71
CA ILE A 113 -10.10 -19.52 0.49
C ILE A 113 -10.38 -19.68 -1.01
N ASP A 114 -10.67 -18.61 -1.74
CA ASP A 114 -10.92 -18.65 -3.19
C ASP A 114 -9.70 -19.19 -3.95
N VAL A 115 -8.50 -18.73 -3.56
CA VAL A 115 -7.23 -19.21 -4.16
C VAL A 115 -7.01 -20.70 -3.84
N LEU A 116 -7.27 -21.13 -2.60
CA LEU A 116 -7.12 -22.53 -2.23
C LEU A 116 -8.10 -23.43 -3.01
N GLN A 117 -9.36 -23.03 -3.12
CA GLN A 117 -10.38 -23.76 -3.88
C GLN A 117 -10.07 -23.81 -5.39
N ALA A 118 -9.52 -22.74 -5.94
CA ALA A 118 -9.15 -22.66 -7.36
C ALA A 118 -7.80 -23.35 -7.70
N TYR A 119 -7.08 -23.89 -6.72
CA TYR A 119 -5.79 -24.53 -6.97
C TYR A 119 -5.97 -25.76 -7.87
N PRO A 120 -5.15 -25.93 -8.94
CA PRO A 120 -5.44 -26.90 -10.01
C PRO A 120 -5.10 -28.38 -9.67
N LEU A 121 -4.84 -28.69 -8.43
CA LEU A 121 -4.59 -30.05 -7.94
C LEU A 121 -5.55 -30.38 -6.80
N PRO A 122 -6.00 -31.64 -6.66
CA PRO A 122 -6.99 -32.01 -5.64
C PRO A 122 -6.49 -31.86 -4.20
N THR A 123 -5.18 -31.87 -4.00
CA THR A 123 -4.54 -31.69 -2.69
C THR A 123 -3.38 -30.70 -2.79
N ILE A 124 -3.31 -29.76 -1.86
CA ILE A 124 -2.23 -28.78 -1.74
C ILE A 124 -1.31 -29.21 -0.61
N PRO A 125 -0.09 -29.67 -0.87
CA PRO A 125 0.86 -30.03 0.18
C PRO A 125 1.46 -28.76 0.81
N VAL A 126 1.06 -28.46 2.05
CA VAL A 126 1.43 -27.22 2.76
C VAL A 126 2.63 -27.47 3.67
N ASN A 127 3.57 -26.54 3.65
CA ASN A 127 4.69 -26.48 4.59
C ASN A 127 4.27 -25.75 5.88
N VAL A 128 3.83 -26.50 6.89
CA VAL A 128 3.35 -25.95 8.18
C VAL A 128 4.42 -25.12 8.88
N GLY A 129 5.70 -25.51 8.78
CA GLY A 129 6.82 -24.77 9.36
C GLY A 129 6.97 -23.38 8.73
N ALA A 130 6.83 -23.29 7.39
CA ALA A 130 6.89 -22.04 6.66
C ALA A 130 5.66 -21.16 6.97
N VAL A 131 4.46 -21.73 7.04
CA VAL A 131 3.24 -21.04 7.45
C VAL A 131 3.39 -20.47 8.86
N GLY A 132 3.85 -21.28 9.82
CA GLY A 132 4.10 -20.82 11.19
C GLY A 132 5.15 -19.70 11.25
N SER A 133 6.19 -19.76 10.45
CA SER A 133 7.21 -18.70 10.36
C SER A 133 6.65 -17.40 9.79
N LEU A 134 5.81 -17.47 8.77
CA LEU A 134 5.11 -16.32 8.21
C LEU A 134 4.18 -15.69 9.25
N LEU A 135 3.37 -16.48 9.94
CA LEU A 135 2.45 -15.98 10.99
C LEU A 135 3.22 -15.31 12.14
N ARG A 136 4.35 -15.89 12.56
CA ARG A 136 5.22 -15.26 13.58
C ARG A 136 5.77 -13.92 13.11
N SER A 137 6.26 -13.84 11.86
CA SER A 137 6.78 -12.59 11.29
C SER A 137 5.70 -11.50 11.25
N LEU A 138 4.50 -11.83 10.78
CA LEU A 138 3.36 -10.89 10.75
C LEU A 138 2.99 -10.44 12.17
N THR A 139 2.90 -11.37 13.12
CA THR A 139 2.59 -11.04 14.52
C THR A 139 3.65 -10.12 15.14
N GLN A 140 4.94 -10.34 14.85
CA GLN A 140 6.02 -9.48 15.31
C GLN A 140 5.93 -8.06 14.73
N GLN A 141 5.63 -7.93 13.44
CA GLN A 141 5.44 -6.64 12.80
C GLN A 141 4.25 -5.86 13.40
N PHE A 142 3.11 -6.51 13.61
CA PHE A 142 1.96 -5.89 14.29
C PHE A 142 2.29 -5.45 15.72
N ASN A 143 3.01 -6.29 16.47
CA ASN A 143 3.43 -5.94 17.85
C ASN A 143 4.40 -4.76 17.86
N LEU A 144 5.33 -4.70 16.92
CA LEU A 144 6.25 -3.56 16.76
C LEU A 144 5.50 -2.28 16.42
N GLN A 145 4.56 -2.35 15.48
CA GLN A 145 3.70 -1.24 15.12
C GLN A 145 2.89 -0.73 16.30
N ASN A 146 2.25 -1.61 17.08
CA ASN A 146 1.49 -1.24 18.27
C ASN A 146 2.36 -0.59 19.32
N LYS A 147 3.59 -1.10 19.56
CA LYS A 147 4.56 -0.48 20.48
C LYS A 147 4.98 0.92 19.99
N LEU A 148 5.19 1.08 18.68
CA LEU A 148 5.51 2.38 18.09
C LEU A 148 4.36 3.37 18.29
N TYR A 149 3.13 2.97 18.00
CA TYR A 149 1.95 3.83 18.23
C TYR A 149 1.78 4.19 19.70
N ALA A 150 1.93 3.23 20.62
CA ALA A 150 1.88 3.53 22.05
C ALA A 150 2.95 4.57 22.46
N ARG A 151 4.18 4.39 21.94
CA ARG A 151 5.27 5.34 22.22
C ARG A 151 5.06 6.71 21.59
N LEU A 152 4.52 6.77 20.37
CA LEU A 152 4.17 8.03 19.73
C LEU A 152 3.05 8.76 20.49
N ASN A 153 2.05 8.02 20.99
CA ASN A 153 0.99 8.61 21.82
C ASN A 153 1.54 9.15 23.14
N GLU A 154 2.43 8.42 23.82
CA GLU A 154 3.11 8.92 25.04
C GLU A 154 3.94 10.19 24.78
N LEU A 155 4.61 10.26 23.61
CA LEU A 155 5.39 11.43 23.21
C LEU A 155 4.51 12.57 22.69
N GLY A 156 3.32 12.24 22.20
CA GLY A 156 2.34 13.19 21.65
C GLY A 156 1.51 13.91 22.71
N GLU A 157 1.63 13.55 24.00
CA GLU A 157 1.14 14.38 25.09
C GLU A 157 1.97 15.67 25.07
N ALA A 158 1.37 16.73 24.51
CA ALA A 158 2.03 18.02 24.35
C ALA A 158 2.56 18.53 25.70
N PRO A 159 3.79 19.04 25.79
CA PRO A 159 4.25 19.69 27.00
C PRO A 159 3.28 20.81 27.36
N GLU A 160 2.91 20.94 28.64
CA GLU A 160 1.96 21.92 29.15
C GLU A 160 2.30 23.40 28.81
N SER A 161 3.47 23.66 28.21
CA SER A 161 4.01 24.97 27.89
C SER A 161 4.48 25.13 26.43
N GLY A 162 3.95 24.32 25.48
CA GLY A 162 4.25 24.47 24.05
C GLY A 162 3.36 25.53 23.37
N PRO A 163 3.71 26.00 22.15
CA PRO A 163 2.80 26.80 21.36
C PRO A 163 1.49 26.03 21.20
N ASP A 164 0.37 26.76 21.13
CA ASP A 164 -0.95 26.15 20.95
C ASP A 164 -1.01 25.41 19.59
N LEU A 165 -0.65 24.14 19.60
CA LEU A 165 -0.64 23.27 18.40
C LEU A 165 -2.04 23.11 17.82
N LEU A 166 -3.08 23.20 18.68
CA LEU A 166 -4.47 23.14 18.20
C LEU A 166 -4.82 24.43 17.45
N ALA A 167 -4.35 25.59 17.91
CA ALA A 167 -4.51 26.85 17.18
C ALA A 167 -3.74 26.85 15.85
N ALA A 168 -2.53 26.29 15.81
CA ALA A 168 -1.76 26.16 14.59
C ALA A 168 -2.39 25.18 13.56
N ALA A 169 -3.17 24.21 14.01
CA ALA A 169 -3.91 23.29 13.16
C ALA A 169 -5.24 23.87 12.64
N GLN A 170 -5.72 24.98 13.20
CA GLN A 170 -6.89 25.68 12.70
C GLN A 170 -6.54 26.47 11.43
N PRO A 171 -7.50 26.71 10.53
CA PRO A 171 -7.28 27.59 9.39
C PRO A 171 -6.80 28.98 9.82
N GLY A 172 -5.73 29.44 9.19
CA GLY A 172 -5.23 30.80 9.35
C GLY A 172 -6.13 31.84 8.66
N SER A 173 -5.78 33.13 8.80
CA SER A 173 -6.56 34.24 8.25
C SER A 173 -6.17 34.66 6.82
N THR A 174 -5.09 34.09 6.26
CA THR A 174 -4.60 34.44 4.93
C THR A 174 -5.47 33.82 3.86
N ARG A 175 -6.02 34.66 2.96
CA ARG A 175 -6.68 34.14 1.75
C ARG A 175 -5.64 33.63 0.76
N PHE A 176 -5.99 32.59 0.04
CA PHE A 176 -5.15 32.00 -0.98
C PHE A 176 -5.95 31.67 -2.24
N GLU A 177 -5.27 31.57 -3.37
CA GLU A 177 -5.82 31.03 -4.61
C GLU A 177 -5.33 29.60 -4.83
N GLN A 178 -6.18 28.77 -5.40
CA GLN A 178 -5.83 27.41 -5.81
C GLN A 178 -5.71 27.39 -7.35
N VAL A 179 -4.58 26.89 -7.83
CA VAL A 179 -4.27 26.82 -9.27
C VAL A 179 -3.92 25.39 -9.63
N SER A 180 -4.58 24.84 -10.66
CA SER A 180 -4.20 23.57 -11.28
C SER A 180 -3.47 23.84 -12.59
N PHE A 181 -2.39 23.09 -12.85
CA PHE A 181 -1.60 23.23 -14.06
C PHE A 181 -0.97 21.89 -14.46
N SER A 182 -0.40 21.85 -15.66
CA SER A 182 0.40 20.72 -16.11
C SER A 182 1.74 21.22 -16.62
N PHE A 183 2.73 20.38 -16.58
CA PHE A 183 4.05 20.68 -17.13
C PHE A 183 4.67 19.42 -17.77
N LYS A 184 5.62 19.65 -18.67
CA LYS A 184 6.41 18.59 -19.28
C LYS A 184 7.55 18.21 -18.36
N GLY A 185 7.60 16.93 -17.94
CA GLY A 185 8.72 16.39 -17.19
C GLY A 185 9.78 15.77 -18.09
N ARG A 186 10.92 15.41 -17.54
CA ARG A 186 12.02 14.74 -18.28
C ARG A 186 11.68 13.33 -18.74
N VAL A 187 10.69 12.71 -18.10
CA VAL A 187 10.38 11.28 -18.29
C VAL A 187 9.01 11.07 -18.92
N VAL A 188 8.10 12.02 -18.77
CA VAL A 188 6.74 12.00 -19.31
C VAL A 188 6.36 13.37 -19.86
N ASP A 189 5.49 13.36 -20.88
CA ASP A 189 5.14 14.61 -21.57
C ASP A 189 4.17 15.50 -20.78
N SER A 190 3.47 14.96 -19.78
CA SER A 190 2.55 15.74 -18.96
C SER A 190 2.48 15.23 -17.52
N ILE A 191 2.70 16.13 -16.58
CA ILE A 191 2.55 15.92 -15.14
C ILE A 191 1.51 16.91 -14.64
N LYS A 192 0.44 16.40 -14.03
CA LYS A 192 -0.57 17.23 -13.37
C LYS A 192 -0.03 17.74 -12.04
N ALA A 193 -0.25 19.00 -11.73
CA ALA A 193 0.16 19.66 -10.49
C ALA A 193 -0.86 20.68 -10.03
N GLY A 194 -0.82 21.01 -8.75
CA GLY A 194 -1.61 22.04 -8.12
C GLY A 194 -0.74 22.93 -7.23
N ALA A 195 -1.15 24.18 -7.06
CA ALA A 195 -0.53 25.11 -6.14
C ALA A 195 -1.57 25.89 -5.35
N TYR A 196 -1.24 26.22 -4.11
CA TYR A 196 -1.96 27.12 -3.22
C TYR A 196 -1.07 28.34 -2.98
N LEU A 197 -1.52 29.50 -3.42
CA LEU A 197 -0.73 30.73 -3.42
C LEU A 197 -1.37 31.76 -2.49
N PRO A 198 -0.76 32.10 -1.35
CA PRO A 198 -1.31 33.09 -0.45
C PRO A 198 -1.36 34.45 -1.12
N GLN A 199 -2.47 35.20 -0.92
CA GLN A 199 -2.66 36.52 -1.51
C GLN A 199 -1.73 37.59 -0.90
N THR A 200 -1.18 37.30 0.28
CA THR A 200 -0.17 38.16 0.94
C THR A 200 1.21 38.06 0.30
N ALA A 201 1.46 37.00 -0.52
CA ALA A 201 2.74 36.81 -1.20
C ALA A 201 2.92 37.82 -2.34
N THR A 202 3.99 38.59 -2.28
CA THR A 202 4.32 39.65 -3.24
C THR A 202 5.82 39.63 -3.57
N ALA A 203 6.25 40.42 -4.55
CA ALA A 203 7.67 40.55 -4.89
C ALA A 203 8.55 41.10 -3.75
N ARG A 204 7.97 41.81 -2.79
CA ARG A 204 8.68 42.32 -1.60
C ARG A 204 8.61 41.40 -0.39
N SER A 205 7.65 40.48 -0.39
CA SER A 205 7.42 39.54 0.70
C SER A 205 6.99 38.18 0.09
N GLN A 206 7.98 37.42 -0.41
CA GLN A 206 7.75 36.10 -1.01
C GLN A 206 7.38 35.10 0.05
N ALA A 207 6.41 34.24 -0.27
CA ALA A 207 5.99 33.13 0.59
C ALA A 207 6.99 31.96 0.49
N PRO A 208 7.43 31.35 1.60
CA PRO A 208 8.21 30.12 1.54
C PRO A 208 7.38 28.98 0.94
N LEU A 209 8.03 28.09 0.20
CA LEU A 209 7.38 26.97 -0.49
C LEU A 209 7.35 25.71 0.38
N VAL A 210 6.20 25.04 0.41
CA VAL A 210 6.08 23.66 0.90
C VAL A 210 5.62 22.77 -0.24
N VAL A 211 6.38 21.74 -0.55
CA VAL A 211 6.01 20.71 -1.53
C VAL A 211 5.37 19.53 -0.81
N LEU A 212 4.18 19.14 -1.24
CA LEU A 212 3.48 17.96 -0.74
C LEU A 212 3.67 16.82 -1.72
N ALA A 213 4.31 15.74 -1.27
CA ALA A 213 4.60 14.54 -2.05
C ALA A 213 3.60 13.42 -1.69
N PRO A 214 2.64 13.09 -2.58
CA PRO A 214 1.64 12.05 -2.35
C PRO A 214 2.24 10.64 -2.29
N GLY A 215 1.50 9.71 -1.68
CA GLY A 215 1.88 8.31 -1.58
C GLY A 215 1.59 7.49 -2.86
N LEU A 216 1.85 6.20 -2.76
CA LEU A 216 1.49 5.24 -3.81
C LEU A 216 -0.04 5.16 -3.97
N ASN A 217 -0.50 5.14 -5.22
CA ASN A 217 -1.92 5.05 -5.57
C ASN A 217 -2.77 6.20 -4.99
N THR A 218 -2.16 7.40 -4.90
CA THR A 218 -2.83 8.64 -4.53
C THR A 218 -2.54 9.73 -5.56
N ASP A 219 -3.25 10.83 -5.48
CA ASP A 219 -3.09 12.00 -6.35
C ASP A 219 -2.66 13.25 -5.56
N MET A 220 -2.45 14.36 -6.26
CA MET A 220 -2.04 15.63 -5.67
C MET A 220 -3.02 16.19 -4.64
N ASN A 221 -4.26 15.68 -4.59
CA ASN A 221 -5.28 16.15 -3.64
C ASN A 221 -5.30 15.34 -2.33
N ALA A 222 -4.52 14.26 -2.23
CA ALA A 222 -4.51 13.40 -1.04
C ALA A 222 -4.14 14.15 0.25
N LEU A 223 -3.36 15.24 0.12
CA LEU A 223 -2.94 16.11 1.22
C LEU A 223 -3.56 17.52 1.13
N LEU A 224 -4.73 17.65 0.46
CA LEU A 224 -5.43 18.92 0.24
C LEU A 224 -5.60 19.72 1.53
N TYR A 225 -6.07 19.07 2.60
CA TYR A 225 -6.31 19.70 3.90
C TYR A 225 -5.03 20.31 4.52
N VAL A 226 -3.87 19.66 4.32
CA VAL A 226 -2.58 20.20 4.75
C VAL A 226 -2.20 21.40 3.90
N GLY A 227 -2.41 21.31 2.58
CA GLY A 227 -2.13 22.40 1.65
C GLY A 227 -2.93 23.65 1.95
N GLU A 228 -4.22 23.50 2.18
CA GLU A 228 -5.12 24.61 2.55
C GLU A 228 -4.74 25.25 3.89
N THR A 229 -4.46 24.41 4.90
CA THR A 229 -4.03 24.89 6.22
C THR A 229 -2.74 25.71 6.10
N LEU A 230 -1.71 25.18 5.45
CA LEU A 230 -0.44 25.87 5.27
C LEU A 230 -0.61 27.20 4.48
N ALA A 231 -1.40 27.17 3.40
CA ALA A 231 -1.65 28.38 2.61
C ALA A 231 -2.40 29.45 3.39
N SER A 232 -3.33 29.06 4.26
CA SER A 232 -4.04 29.98 5.16
C SER A 232 -3.13 30.62 6.22
N HIS A 233 -1.94 30.03 6.46
CA HIS A 233 -0.89 30.59 7.31
C HIS A 233 0.21 31.33 6.52
N GLY A 234 0.04 31.51 5.21
CA GLY A 234 0.94 32.34 4.39
C GLY A 234 2.06 31.57 3.68
N TYR A 235 2.04 30.23 3.69
CA TYR A 235 2.96 29.42 2.89
C TYR A 235 2.43 29.25 1.47
N ALA A 236 3.30 29.30 0.47
CA ALA A 236 2.99 28.76 -0.84
C ALA A 236 3.09 27.23 -0.76
N VAL A 237 2.15 26.51 -1.36
CA VAL A 237 2.14 25.05 -1.34
C VAL A 237 2.02 24.54 -2.77
N ALA A 238 2.78 23.49 -3.12
CA ALA A 238 2.65 22.82 -4.41
C ALA A 238 2.58 21.31 -4.22
N SER A 239 1.79 20.63 -5.04
CA SER A 239 1.67 19.17 -5.08
C SER A 239 1.58 18.69 -6.52
N LEU A 240 1.81 17.40 -6.77
CA LEU A 240 1.78 16.82 -8.11
C LEU A 240 1.28 15.38 -8.11
N ASP A 241 0.84 14.91 -9.28
CA ASP A 241 0.60 13.51 -9.54
C ASP A 241 1.91 12.87 -9.99
N PHE A 242 2.46 11.94 -9.19
CA PHE A 242 3.66 11.23 -9.63
C PHE A 242 3.36 10.33 -10.83
N PRO A 243 4.08 10.47 -11.95
CA PRO A 243 3.73 9.86 -13.24
C PRO A 243 3.52 8.35 -13.22
N PHE A 244 4.25 7.64 -12.34
CA PHE A 244 4.23 6.18 -12.30
C PHE A 244 3.54 5.59 -11.06
N THR A 245 3.15 6.42 -10.10
CA THR A 245 2.61 5.97 -8.82
C THR A 245 1.31 6.66 -8.42
N SER A 246 0.79 7.55 -9.27
CA SER A 246 -0.51 8.21 -9.07
C SER A 246 -1.67 7.22 -9.15
N ALA A 247 -2.81 7.59 -8.58
CA ALA A 247 -4.04 6.80 -8.59
C ALA A 247 -4.49 6.44 -10.01
N ASP A 248 -4.44 7.41 -10.95
CA ASP A 248 -4.80 7.21 -12.35
C ASP A 248 -3.89 6.17 -13.01
N THR A 249 -2.57 6.30 -12.83
CA THR A 249 -1.58 5.39 -13.44
C THR A 249 -1.70 3.98 -12.86
N MET A 250 -1.82 3.85 -11.55
CA MET A 250 -1.97 2.55 -10.90
C MET A 250 -3.27 1.86 -11.28
N THR A 251 -4.37 2.62 -11.33
CA THR A 251 -5.67 2.10 -11.76
C THR A 251 -5.63 1.63 -13.21
N ALA A 252 -5.04 2.42 -14.11
CA ALA A 252 -4.90 2.04 -15.53
C ALA A 252 -4.03 0.79 -15.71
N ALA A 253 -2.92 0.68 -14.96
CA ALA A 253 -2.05 -0.50 -14.99
C ALA A 253 -2.78 -1.77 -14.47
N ILE A 254 -3.53 -1.64 -13.36
CA ILE A 254 -4.31 -2.73 -12.77
C ILE A 254 -5.42 -3.18 -13.74
N LYS A 255 -6.12 -2.25 -14.38
CA LYS A 255 -7.17 -2.54 -15.37
C LYS A 255 -6.62 -3.02 -16.73
N GLY A 256 -5.31 -3.00 -16.95
CA GLY A 256 -4.70 -3.36 -18.23
C GLY A 256 -4.91 -2.34 -19.35
N THR A 257 -5.34 -1.12 -19.02
CA THR A 257 -5.57 -0.01 -19.97
C THR A 257 -4.37 0.94 -20.07
N GLY A 258 -3.36 0.77 -19.22
CA GLY A 258 -2.14 1.56 -19.14
C GLY A 258 -0.89 0.70 -18.97
N ALA A 259 0.27 1.33 -19.14
CA ALA A 259 1.55 0.67 -18.96
C ALA A 259 1.78 0.32 -17.46
N ILE A 260 2.35 -0.86 -17.21
CA ILE A 260 2.77 -1.26 -15.87
C ILE A 260 3.96 -0.39 -15.46
N PRO A 261 3.89 0.30 -14.30
CA PRO A 261 5.01 1.10 -13.81
C PRO A 261 6.29 0.27 -13.67
N PRO A 262 7.46 0.78 -14.07
CA PRO A 262 8.71 0.07 -13.88
C PRO A 262 9.02 -0.11 -12.39
N ALA A 263 9.70 -1.20 -12.03
CA ALA A 263 10.00 -1.54 -10.63
C ALA A 263 10.81 -0.47 -9.87
N ASN A 264 11.46 0.43 -10.59
CA ASN A 264 12.27 1.53 -10.07
C ASN A 264 11.61 2.91 -10.25
N ALA A 265 10.31 2.95 -10.52
CA ALA A 265 9.58 4.20 -10.77
C ALA A 265 9.73 5.23 -9.64
N TRP A 266 9.74 4.76 -8.40
CA TRP A 266 9.86 5.59 -7.21
C TRP A 266 11.22 6.29 -7.07
N TYR A 267 12.32 5.77 -7.63
CA TYR A 267 13.61 6.47 -7.66
C TYR A 267 13.59 7.78 -8.47
N ARG A 268 12.57 7.97 -9.29
CA ARG A 268 12.41 9.17 -10.11
C ARG A 268 11.60 10.28 -9.43
N GLN A 269 10.96 9.98 -8.31
CA GLN A 269 10.14 10.96 -7.58
C GLN A 269 10.93 12.21 -7.14
N PRO A 270 12.16 12.10 -6.57
CA PRO A 270 12.94 13.27 -6.21
C PRO A 270 13.23 14.21 -7.40
N ILE A 271 13.47 13.63 -8.59
CA ILE A 271 13.67 14.40 -9.82
C ILE A 271 12.39 15.15 -10.18
N THR A 272 11.25 14.50 -10.09
CA THR A 272 9.95 15.10 -10.41
C THR A 272 9.56 16.21 -9.43
N VAL A 273 9.94 16.08 -8.15
CA VAL A 273 9.79 17.17 -7.16
C VAL A 273 10.68 18.35 -7.51
N SER A 274 11.94 18.12 -7.89
CA SER A 274 12.81 19.20 -8.35
C SER A 274 12.24 19.90 -9.58
N GLU A 275 11.70 19.16 -10.54
CA GLU A 275 11.02 19.74 -11.71
C GLU A 275 9.80 20.57 -11.31
N LEU A 276 9.02 20.15 -10.30
CA LEU A 276 7.90 20.95 -9.79
C LEU A 276 8.39 22.26 -9.17
N ILE A 277 9.48 22.24 -8.40
CA ILE A 277 10.07 23.45 -7.82
C ILE A 277 10.50 24.42 -8.92
N ASP A 278 11.17 23.92 -9.98
CA ASP A 278 11.55 24.73 -11.15
C ASP A 278 10.32 25.34 -11.83
N GLN A 279 9.20 24.61 -11.91
CA GLN A 279 7.95 25.10 -12.47
C GLN A 279 7.30 26.17 -11.60
N VAL A 280 7.37 26.04 -10.27
CA VAL A 280 6.89 27.06 -9.32
C VAL A 280 7.73 28.34 -9.45
N GLU A 281 9.06 28.21 -9.52
CA GLU A 281 9.98 29.34 -9.73
C GLU A 281 9.63 30.10 -11.02
N MET A 282 9.52 29.36 -12.13
CA MET A 282 9.24 29.97 -13.44
C MET A 282 7.90 30.72 -13.48
N ARG A 283 6.87 30.20 -12.80
CA ARG A 283 5.51 30.78 -12.83
C ARG A 283 5.30 31.88 -11.78
N TRP A 284 5.88 31.71 -10.60
CA TRP A 284 5.56 32.51 -9.41
C TRP A 284 6.78 32.90 -8.59
N GLY A 285 8.00 32.84 -9.14
CA GLY A 285 9.24 33.19 -8.43
C GLY A 285 9.30 34.64 -7.98
N ASN A 286 8.44 35.50 -8.51
CA ASN A 286 8.23 36.87 -7.99
C ASN A 286 7.39 36.91 -6.70
N ARG A 287 6.67 35.84 -6.34
CA ARG A 287 5.80 35.74 -5.17
C ARG A 287 6.18 34.62 -4.22
N VAL A 288 6.85 33.59 -4.72
CA VAL A 288 7.23 32.37 -3.99
C VAL A 288 8.74 32.30 -3.86
N ASP A 289 9.22 32.09 -2.64
CA ASP A 289 10.64 31.92 -2.35
C ASP A 289 11.03 30.44 -2.47
N THR A 290 11.56 30.07 -3.60
CA THR A 290 12.04 28.73 -3.90
C THR A 290 13.44 28.43 -3.35
N GLN A 291 14.05 29.37 -2.62
CA GLN A 291 15.25 29.13 -1.81
C GLN A 291 14.90 28.66 -0.39
N ARG A 292 13.66 28.86 0.04
CA ARG A 292 13.13 28.37 1.32
C ARG A 292 12.06 27.31 1.07
N VAL A 293 12.51 26.08 0.85
CA VAL A 293 11.63 24.94 0.49
C VAL A 293 11.59 23.93 1.63
N GLY A 294 10.36 23.58 2.06
CA GLY A 294 10.09 22.39 2.86
C GLY A 294 9.44 21.31 2.00
N VAL A 295 9.73 20.05 2.27
CA VAL A 295 9.05 18.91 1.62
C VAL A 295 8.36 18.08 2.69
N LEU A 296 7.07 17.78 2.48
CA LEU A 296 6.28 16.89 3.32
C LEU A 296 5.77 15.74 2.46
N GLY A 297 6.13 14.52 2.82
CA GLY A 297 5.74 13.32 2.06
C GLY A 297 4.91 12.35 2.89
N GLN A 298 3.89 11.78 2.27
CA GLN A 298 3.06 10.73 2.85
C GLN A 298 3.44 9.38 2.27
N SER A 299 3.65 8.35 3.12
CA SER A 299 3.92 6.98 2.68
C SER A 299 5.11 6.93 1.70
N LEU A 300 4.90 6.47 0.45
CA LEU A 300 5.95 6.45 -0.58
C LEU A 300 6.48 7.85 -0.91
N GLY A 301 5.65 8.89 -0.84
CA GLY A 301 6.08 10.27 -0.98
C GLY A 301 7.09 10.71 0.10
N GLY A 302 7.12 10.04 1.26
CA GLY A 302 8.13 10.26 2.31
C GLY A 302 9.54 9.78 1.94
N TYR A 303 9.70 9.02 0.86
CA TYR A 303 11.00 8.62 0.30
C TYR A 303 11.52 9.60 -0.77
N THR A 304 10.73 10.61 -1.05
CA THR A 304 11.07 11.64 -2.03
C THR A 304 11.93 12.71 -1.43
#